data_66cdf5ca44f3b9efdc3fdea2ad9d3e7d
#
_entry.id   66cdf5ca44f3b9efdc3fdea2ad9d3e7d
#
_cell.length_a   1.000
_cell.length_b   1.000
_cell.length_c   1.000
_cell.angle_alpha   90.00
_cell.angle_beta   90.00
_cell.angle_gamma   90.00
#
_symmetry.space_group_name_H-M   'P 1'
#
loop_
_entity.id
_entity.type
_entity.pdbx_description
1 polymer ?
#
loop_
_entity_poly.entity_id
_entity_poly.type
_entity_poly.pdbx_seq_one_letter_code
_entity_poly.pdbx_strand_id
1 'polypeptide(L)'
;MTLKVRPLSLLALAGLVALAGLSCRPGQEKTTGQAASPVAEQQPNPVILQVGGSSYSRSDFESSVRHTLGRLDEPLSASALSRLFDRFCEDRIVLEQARQQRISLTEEEMKEYLAKVKGQLEPEKKTEFSDYDLKDLRDKLLGDKYTYLLVKDITVGDPEVKAYYGGHKSEFLQPERFEVYQILVDSEEKAVEVLNSVRGRTVEEFQAMARQASIGPEAARGGRLGVFSPGQLPFEIERVVLALPEGQLSQVVESSYGYHIFLLNKRFEPEIVPLDKAAPGIRLKLLDQKISLSVADHLSEVKKRLGWQALTQNLSFLYQRNLP
;
A
#
# COMPACT_ATOMS: atom_id res chain seq x y z
N MET A 1 -28.44 7.43 6.73
CA MET A 1 -28.05 6.07 7.08
C MET A 1 -26.62 6.14 7.62
N THR A 2 -26.50 6.21 8.94
CA THR A 2 -25.21 6.37 9.63
C THR A 2 -24.51 5.04 9.66
N LEU A 3 -23.41 4.89 8.90
CA LEU A 3 -22.52 3.74 9.03
C LEU A 3 -21.88 3.79 10.42
N LYS A 4 -22.36 2.95 11.33
CA LYS A 4 -21.67 2.65 12.58
C LYS A 4 -20.41 1.87 12.23
N VAL A 5 -19.26 2.52 12.32
CA VAL A 5 -17.95 1.90 12.20
C VAL A 5 -17.80 0.88 13.32
N ARG A 6 -17.66 -0.39 12.98
CA ARG A 6 -17.35 -1.45 13.96
C ARG A 6 -15.97 -1.19 14.56
N PRO A 7 -15.79 -1.29 15.88
CA PRO A 7 -14.63 -0.75 16.60
C PRO A 7 -13.28 -1.49 16.38
N LEU A 8 -13.15 -2.42 15.46
CA LEU A 8 -11.91 -3.21 15.31
C LEU A 8 -11.35 -3.31 13.88
N SER A 9 -11.90 -2.61 12.88
CA SER A 9 -11.42 -2.73 11.49
C SER A 9 -10.58 -1.57 10.98
N LEU A 10 -10.33 -0.53 11.77
CA LEU A 10 -9.57 0.67 11.37
C LEU A 10 -8.04 0.57 11.55
N LEU A 11 -7.53 -0.59 11.99
CA LEU A 11 -6.09 -0.81 12.24
C LEU A 11 -5.31 -1.38 11.03
N ALA A 12 -5.82 -1.22 9.80
CA ALA A 12 -5.22 -1.79 8.60
C ALA A 12 -4.69 -0.72 7.62
N LEU A 13 -3.99 0.31 8.12
CA LEU A 13 -3.25 1.26 7.28
C LEU A 13 -1.76 1.24 7.62
N ALA A 14 -1.14 0.06 7.54
CA ALA A 14 0.31 -0.07 7.51
C ALA A 14 0.71 -0.86 6.26
N GLY A 15 1.37 -0.17 5.33
CA GLY A 15 1.81 -0.58 4.03
C GLY A 15 2.30 -2.01 3.86
N LEU A 16 1.68 -2.69 2.91
CA LEU A 16 2.18 -3.90 2.29
C LEU A 16 3.25 -3.49 1.25
N VAL A 17 4.52 -3.78 1.53
CA VAL A 17 5.55 -3.86 0.50
C VAL A 17 5.84 -5.33 0.27
N ALA A 18 5.38 -5.85 -0.87
CA ALA A 18 5.73 -7.17 -1.37
C ALA A 18 7.17 -7.15 -1.92
N LEU A 19 8.02 -8.01 -1.43
CA LEU A 19 9.33 -8.31 -2.02
C LEU A 19 9.34 -9.75 -2.50
N ALA A 20 9.46 -9.89 -3.80
CA ALA A 20 9.68 -11.15 -4.50
C ALA A 20 11.09 -11.69 -4.18
N GLY A 21 11.16 -12.99 -3.92
CA GLY A 21 12.41 -13.68 -3.65
C GLY A 21 13.19 -14.03 -4.92
N LEU A 22 14.50 -14.02 -4.80
CA LEU A 22 15.41 -14.76 -5.68
C LEU A 22 16.37 -15.59 -4.82
N SER A 23 16.31 -16.89 -5.07
CA SER A 23 17.13 -17.93 -4.46
C SER A 23 18.48 -17.99 -5.16
N CYS A 24 19.58 -18.16 -4.41
CA CYS A 24 20.76 -18.86 -4.85
C CYS A 24 21.50 -19.54 -3.69
N ARG A 25 21.96 -20.73 -3.97
CA ARG A 25 22.49 -21.76 -3.07
C ARG A 25 24.05 -21.76 -2.98
N PRO A 26 24.67 -22.67 -2.20
CA PRO A 26 25.76 -22.33 -1.27
C PRO A 26 27.13 -22.90 -1.70
N GLY A 27 28.17 -22.41 -1.08
CA GLY A 27 29.50 -23.02 -1.06
C GLY A 27 29.97 -23.22 0.37
N GLN A 28 30.25 -24.46 0.71
CA GLN A 28 30.91 -24.85 1.96
C GLN A 28 32.39 -24.54 1.88
N GLU A 29 32.97 -24.08 2.99
CA GLU A 29 34.30 -24.56 3.41
C GLU A 29 34.48 -24.41 4.93
N LYS A 30 35.00 -25.51 5.52
CA LYS A 30 35.39 -25.67 6.90
C LYS A 30 36.77 -25.09 7.12
N THR A 31 36.98 -24.37 8.21
CA THR A 31 38.28 -24.39 8.91
C THR A 31 38.10 -24.17 10.41
N THR A 32 38.61 -25.08 11.15
CA THR A 32 38.76 -25.13 12.59
C THR A 32 39.82 -24.12 13.06
N GLY A 33 39.47 -23.35 14.06
CA GLY A 33 40.41 -22.48 14.77
C GLY A 33 39.76 -21.92 16.03
N GLN A 34 39.95 -22.65 17.14
CA GLN A 34 39.50 -22.22 18.45
C GLN A 34 40.42 -21.09 18.94
N ALA A 35 39.93 -19.85 18.84
CA ALA A 35 40.53 -18.71 19.53
C ALA A 35 39.50 -18.18 20.53
N ALA A 36 39.88 -18.03 21.77
CA ALA A 36 39.07 -17.47 22.84
C ALA A 36 38.47 -16.13 22.40
N SER A 37 37.13 -16.06 22.43
CA SER A 37 36.41 -14.83 22.16
C SER A 37 36.80 -13.80 23.23
N PRO A 38 37.19 -12.58 22.82
CA PRO A 38 37.32 -11.50 23.79
C PRO A 38 35.91 -11.23 24.36
N VAL A 39 35.83 -11.03 25.66
CA VAL A 39 34.63 -10.55 26.35
C VAL A 39 34.19 -9.31 25.60
N ALA A 40 33.04 -9.39 24.93
CA ALA A 40 32.44 -8.25 24.21
C ALA A 40 32.19 -7.16 25.26
N GLU A 41 33.00 -6.12 25.23
CA GLU A 41 32.77 -4.90 25.97
C GLU A 41 31.34 -4.45 25.62
N GLN A 42 30.40 -4.51 26.57
CA GLN A 42 29.02 -4.11 26.37
C GLN A 42 29.04 -2.64 25.96
N GLN A 43 28.81 -2.36 24.69
CA GLN A 43 28.71 -0.97 24.23
C GLN A 43 27.63 -0.28 25.07
N PRO A 44 27.88 0.92 25.57
CA PRO A 44 26.92 1.63 26.40
C PRO A 44 25.60 1.77 25.62
N ASN A 45 24.49 1.43 26.30
CA ASN A 45 23.13 1.59 25.74
C ASN A 45 22.58 2.98 26.11
N PRO A 46 22.99 4.06 25.39
CA PRO A 46 22.69 5.40 25.79
C PRO A 46 21.21 5.72 25.59
N VAL A 47 20.72 6.63 26.42
CA VAL A 47 19.38 7.24 26.22
C VAL A 47 19.41 8.09 24.97
N ILE A 48 18.44 7.91 24.12
CA ILE A 48 18.27 8.64 22.83
C ILE A 48 17.00 9.51 22.81
N LEU A 49 16.05 9.26 23.71
CA LEU A 49 14.81 9.99 23.80
C LEU A 49 14.34 10.06 25.25
N GLN A 50 13.90 11.23 25.67
CA GLN A 50 13.21 11.47 26.94
C GLN A 50 11.86 12.08 26.66
N VAL A 51 10.78 11.56 27.31
CA VAL A 51 9.42 12.05 27.14
C VAL A 51 8.69 11.93 28.48
N GLY A 52 8.20 13.04 29.04
CA GLY A 52 7.33 13.06 30.20
C GLY A 52 7.85 12.31 31.45
N GLY A 53 9.15 12.19 31.60
CA GLY A 53 9.80 11.44 32.69
C GLY A 53 10.23 10.01 32.31
N SER A 54 9.79 9.48 31.20
CA SER A 54 10.25 8.19 30.63
C SER A 54 11.50 8.40 29.77
N SER A 55 12.44 7.44 29.84
CA SER A 55 13.66 7.44 29.01
C SER A 55 13.70 6.21 28.14
N TYR A 56 14.11 6.39 26.89
CA TYR A 56 14.22 5.34 25.89
C TYR A 56 15.64 5.28 25.37
N SER A 57 16.18 4.08 25.28
CA SER A 57 17.55 3.80 24.90
C SER A 57 17.71 3.51 23.41
N ARG A 58 18.95 3.43 22.95
CA ARG A 58 19.29 3.00 21.59
C ARG A 58 18.73 1.61 21.29
N SER A 59 18.82 0.67 22.23
CA SER A 59 18.29 -0.70 22.03
C SER A 59 16.77 -0.72 21.88
N ASP A 60 16.02 0.20 22.53
CA ASP A 60 14.57 0.30 22.35
C ASP A 60 14.22 0.70 20.92
N PHE A 61 14.98 1.64 20.36
CA PHE A 61 14.81 2.05 18.96
C PHE A 61 15.18 0.93 17.98
N GLU A 62 16.35 0.31 18.16
CA GLU A 62 16.79 -0.81 17.30
C GLU A 62 15.82 -1.98 17.32
N SER A 63 15.24 -2.28 18.47
CA SER A 63 14.19 -3.30 18.60
C SER A 63 12.92 -2.89 17.89
N SER A 64 12.48 -1.63 17.99
CA SER A 64 11.35 -1.10 17.25
C SER A 64 11.55 -1.19 15.73
N VAL A 65 12.76 -0.90 15.24
CA VAL A 65 13.11 -1.06 13.82
C VAL A 65 13.01 -2.53 13.39
N ARG A 66 13.58 -3.46 14.18
CA ARG A 66 13.50 -4.90 13.89
C ARG A 66 12.06 -5.41 13.85
N HIS A 67 11.21 -4.95 14.78
CA HIS A 67 9.81 -5.33 14.81
C HIS A 67 9.02 -4.77 13.60
N THR A 68 9.37 -3.55 13.15
CA THR A 68 8.68 -2.90 12.05
C THR A 68 9.03 -3.50 10.69
N LEU A 69 10.31 -3.81 10.47
CA LEU A 69 10.85 -4.18 9.16
C LEU A 69 11.26 -5.66 9.07
N GLY A 70 11.29 -6.37 10.21
CA GLY A 70 11.81 -7.73 10.27
C GLY A 70 13.34 -7.78 10.11
N ARG A 71 13.85 -8.92 9.63
CA ARG A 71 15.27 -9.09 9.33
C ARG A 71 15.61 -8.39 8.03
N LEU A 72 16.57 -7.48 8.08
CA LEU A 72 17.05 -6.77 6.91
C LEU A 72 18.29 -7.49 6.36
N ASP A 73 18.31 -7.73 5.07
CA ASP A 73 19.47 -8.30 4.37
C ASP A 73 20.55 -7.24 4.11
N GLU A 74 20.14 -5.95 4.05
CA GLU A 74 21.04 -4.82 3.85
C GLU A 74 20.83 -3.73 4.93
N PRO A 75 21.89 -2.97 5.28
CA PRO A 75 21.79 -1.88 6.24
C PRO A 75 20.96 -0.72 5.66
N LEU A 76 20.11 -0.12 6.50
CA LEU A 76 19.31 1.04 6.12
C LEU A 76 20.18 2.29 5.97
N SER A 77 19.80 3.16 5.02
CA SER A 77 20.43 4.47 4.89
C SER A 77 20.15 5.36 6.12
N ALA A 78 21.04 6.30 6.40
CA ALA A 78 20.87 7.27 7.50
C ALA A 78 19.57 8.07 7.37
N SER A 79 19.13 8.39 6.15
CA SER A 79 17.86 9.07 5.91
C SER A 79 16.65 8.18 6.26
N ALA A 80 16.71 6.86 5.96
CA ALA A 80 15.66 5.93 6.33
C ALA A 80 15.60 5.75 7.84
N LEU A 81 16.75 5.58 8.50
CA LEU A 81 16.85 5.49 9.97
C LEU A 81 16.34 6.77 10.64
N SER A 82 16.60 7.95 10.08
CA SER A 82 16.12 9.22 10.61
C SER A 82 14.57 9.29 10.58
N ARG A 83 13.93 8.85 9.49
CA ARG A 83 12.46 8.75 9.42
C ARG A 83 11.87 7.76 10.41
N LEU A 84 12.53 6.62 10.61
CA LEU A 84 12.11 5.63 11.60
C LEU A 84 12.28 6.16 13.03
N PHE A 85 13.32 6.95 13.28
CA PHE A 85 13.54 7.58 14.57
C PHE A 85 12.50 8.67 14.87
N ASP A 86 12.15 9.50 13.88
CA ASP A 86 11.06 10.49 14.03
C ASP A 86 9.75 9.79 14.43
N ARG A 87 9.39 8.71 13.72
CA ARG A 87 8.21 7.91 14.04
C ARG A 87 8.29 7.29 15.43
N PHE A 88 9.45 6.73 15.79
CA PHE A 88 9.67 6.20 17.13
C PHE A 88 9.44 7.25 18.22
N CYS A 89 9.94 8.48 18.03
CA CYS A 89 9.70 9.59 18.94
C CYS A 89 8.21 9.90 19.08
N GLU A 90 7.49 9.97 17.96
CA GLU A 90 6.03 10.23 17.95
C GLU A 90 5.25 9.14 18.65
N ASP A 91 5.54 7.87 18.37
CA ASP A 91 4.91 6.72 19.02
C ASP A 91 5.12 6.74 20.55
N ARG A 92 6.33 7.13 21.02
CA ARG A 92 6.61 7.24 22.47
C ARG A 92 5.93 8.46 23.12
N ILE A 93 5.77 9.55 22.39
CA ILE A 93 5.00 10.73 22.85
C ILE A 93 3.53 10.36 23.01
N VAL A 94 2.94 9.68 22.01
CA VAL A 94 1.56 9.19 22.06
C VAL A 94 1.37 8.20 23.22
N LEU A 95 2.29 7.26 23.40
CA LEU A 95 2.27 6.30 24.49
C LEU A 95 2.29 6.96 25.87
N GLU A 96 3.19 7.93 26.08
CA GLU A 96 3.28 8.65 27.33
C GLU A 96 2.03 9.45 27.62
N GLN A 97 1.45 10.07 26.57
CA GLN A 97 0.17 10.78 26.70
C GLN A 97 -0.97 9.83 27.08
N ALA A 98 -1.02 8.62 26.49
CA ALA A 98 -1.99 7.59 26.83
C ALA A 98 -1.88 7.18 28.31
N ARG A 99 -0.64 7.02 28.81
CA ARG A 99 -0.36 6.72 30.22
C ARG A 99 -0.80 7.83 31.17
N GLN A 100 -0.50 9.08 30.82
CA GLN A 100 -0.93 10.23 31.63
C GLN A 100 -2.46 10.37 31.70
N GLN A 101 -3.15 10.02 30.63
CA GLN A 101 -4.62 9.96 30.61
C GLN A 101 -5.18 8.69 31.27
N ARG A 102 -4.33 7.83 31.84
CA ARG A 102 -4.72 6.57 32.52
C ARG A 102 -5.52 5.63 31.61
N ILE A 103 -5.23 5.66 30.31
CA ILE A 103 -5.82 4.68 29.39
C ILE A 103 -5.21 3.33 29.67
N SER A 104 -6.05 2.32 29.83
CA SER A 104 -5.66 0.95 30.11
C SER A 104 -6.18 -0.01 29.06
N LEU A 105 -5.52 -1.15 28.96
CA LEU A 105 -5.94 -2.27 28.10
C LEU A 105 -6.58 -3.32 28.98
N THR A 106 -7.71 -3.89 28.51
CA THR A 106 -8.27 -5.08 29.14
C THR A 106 -7.50 -6.33 28.71
N GLU A 107 -7.69 -7.42 29.45
CA GLU A 107 -7.10 -8.71 29.06
C GLU A 107 -7.67 -9.25 27.75
N GLU A 108 -8.98 -9.02 27.50
CA GLU A 108 -9.62 -9.35 26.24
C GLU A 108 -9.00 -8.61 25.06
N GLU A 109 -8.83 -7.28 25.16
CA GLU A 109 -8.22 -6.48 24.10
C GLU A 109 -6.81 -6.98 23.76
N MET A 110 -6.01 -7.31 24.79
CA MET A 110 -4.66 -7.84 24.59
C MET A 110 -4.69 -9.24 23.95
N LYS A 111 -5.60 -10.11 24.38
CA LYS A 111 -5.76 -11.46 23.83
C LYS A 111 -6.18 -11.43 22.37
N GLU A 112 -7.17 -10.61 22.01
CA GLU A 112 -7.63 -10.43 20.62
C GLU A 112 -6.52 -9.88 19.73
N TYR A 113 -5.78 -8.89 20.22
CA TYR A 113 -4.64 -8.31 19.50
C TYR A 113 -3.54 -9.35 19.24
N LEU A 114 -3.15 -10.11 20.26
CA LEU A 114 -2.17 -11.17 20.12
C LEU A 114 -2.62 -12.26 19.14
N ALA A 115 -3.89 -12.65 19.18
CA ALA A 115 -4.45 -13.62 18.23
C ALA A 115 -4.37 -13.09 16.79
N LYS A 116 -4.67 -11.82 16.58
CA LYS A 116 -4.56 -11.16 15.27
C LYS A 116 -3.11 -11.11 14.77
N VAL A 117 -2.17 -10.70 15.62
CA VAL A 117 -0.74 -10.66 15.29
C VAL A 117 -0.22 -12.05 14.93
N LYS A 118 -0.53 -13.06 15.77
CA LYS A 118 -0.17 -14.47 15.49
C LYS A 118 -0.78 -15.00 14.19
N GLY A 119 -2.00 -14.57 13.84
CA GLY A 119 -2.67 -14.96 12.61
C GLY A 119 -2.03 -14.38 11.34
N GLN A 120 -1.29 -13.28 11.46
CA GLN A 120 -0.60 -12.63 10.36
C GLN A 120 0.84 -13.14 10.16
N LEU A 121 1.40 -13.86 11.15
CA LEU A 121 2.73 -14.43 11.05
C LEU A 121 2.69 -15.74 10.26
N GLU A 122 3.72 -15.96 9.44
CA GLU A 122 3.93 -17.24 8.76
C GLU A 122 4.06 -18.38 9.79
N PRO A 123 3.60 -19.62 9.46
CA PRO A 123 3.60 -20.75 10.40
C PRO A 123 4.96 -21.01 11.08
N GLU A 124 6.05 -20.76 10.35
CA GLU A 124 7.42 -20.96 10.83
C GLU A 124 7.88 -19.89 11.85
N LYS A 125 7.20 -18.75 11.90
CA LYS A 125 7.48 -17.60 12.80
C LYS A 125 6.53 -17.53 14.00
N LYS A 126 5.68 -18.52 14.21
CA LYS A 126 4.78 -18.62 15.39
C LYS A 126 5.52 -19.01 16.66
N THR A 127 6.68 -18.39 16.91
CA THR A 127 7.43 -18.53 18.13
C THR A 127 6.69 -17.90 19.33
N GLU A 128 6.96 -18.38 20.52
CA GLU A 128 6.50 -17.72 21.75
C GLU A 128 7.09 -16.31 21.80
N PHE A 129 6.23 -15.32 22.06
CA PHE A 129 6.69 -13.94 22.26
C PHE A 129 7.48 -13.86 23.56
N SER A 130 8.63 -13.23 23.51
CA SER A 130 9.39 -12.89 24.73
C SER A 130 8.64 -11.83 25.57
N ASP A 131 8.99 -11.68 26.83
CA ASP A 131 8.44 -10.63 27.68
C ASP A 131 8.65 -9.23 27.09
N TYR A 132 9.75 -9.01 26.38
CA TYR A 132 10.04 -7.78 25.68
C TYR A 132 9.07 -7.56 24.51
N ASP A 133 8.82 -8.57 23.69
CA ASP A 133 7.87 -8.50 22.58
C ASP A 133 6.46 -8.20 23.08
N LEU A 134 6.04 -8.85 24.18
CA LEU A 134 4.74 -8.62 24.82
C LEU A 134 4.60 -7.20 25.35
N LYS A 135 5.67 -6.64 25.91
CA LYS A 135 5.69 -5.24 26.37
C LYS A 135 5.55 -4.28 25.20
N ASP A 136 6.33 -4.47 24.13
CA ASP A 136 6.28 -3.60 22.95
C ASP A 136 4.92 -3.67 22.25
N LEU A 137 4.35 -4.87 22.12
CA LEU A 137 2.99 -5.08 21.59
C LEU A 137 1.92 -4.38 22.45
N ARG A 138 2.07 -4.46 23.78
CA ARG A 138 1.17 -3.76 24.72
C ARG A 138 1.28 -2.25 24.59
N ASP A 139 2.49 -1.73 24.53
CA ASP A 139 2.76 -0.30 24.39
C ASP A 139 2.18 0.24 23.06
N LYS A 140 2.36 -0.52 21.98
CA LYS A 140 1.78 -0.22 20.67
C LYS A 140 0.25 -0.21 20.73
N LEU A 141 -0.37 -1.27 21.26
CA LEU A 141 -1.83 -1.35 21.36
C LEU A 141 -2.41 -0.22 22.22
N LEU A 142 -1.70 0.20 23.27
CA LEU A 142 -2.11 1.31 24.11
C LEU A 142 -2.08 2.64 23.33
N GLY A 143 -1.05 2.89 22.54
CA GLY A 143 -0.97 4.06 21.66
C GLY A 143 -2.06 4.05 20.59
N ASP A 144 -2.30 2.88 19.96
CA ASP A 144 -3.35 2.70 18.96
C ASP A 144 -4.75 2.95 19.59
N LYS A 145 -5.00 2.43 20.79
CA LYS A 145 -6.25 2.68 21.54
C LYS A 145 -6.44 4.17 21.83
N TYR A 146 -5.38 4.83 22.27
CA TYR A 146 -5.43 6.28 22.49
C TYR A 146 -5.79 7.03 21.21
N THR A 147 -5.09 6.76 20.11
CA THR A 147 -5.35 7.38 18.81
C THR A 147 -6.78 7.10 18.33
N TYR A 148 -7.26 5.87 18.49
CA TYR A 148 -8.64 5.52 18.19
C TYR A 148 -9.65 6.36 19.00
N LEU A 149 -9.45 6.51 20.31
CA LEU A 149 -10.32 7.32 21.16
C LEU A 149 -10.34 8.80 20.75
N LEU A 150 -9.23 9.31 20.24
CA LEU A 150 -9.12 10.68 19.72
C LEU A 150 -9.96 10.89 18.47
N VAL A 151 -10.04 9.89 17.58
CA VAL A 151 -10.62 10.07 16.25
C VAL A 151 -11.96 9.36 16.04
N LYS A 152 -12.42 8.52 16.98
CA LYS A 152 -13.60 7.64 16.83
C LYS A 152 -14.91 8.39 16.51
N ASP A 153 -15.00 9.64 16.90
CA ASP A 153 -16.19 10.47 16.71
C ASP A 153 -16.08 11.40 15.48
N ILE A 154 -14.94 11.35 14.76
CA ILE A 154 -14.76 12.11 13.52
C ILE A 154 -15.62 11.48 12.43
N THR A 155 -16.45 12.30 11.82
CA THR A 155 -17.36 11.88 10.75
C THR A 155 -17.33 12.85 9.59
N VAL A 156 -17.82 12.41 8.44
CA VAL A 156 -18.01 13.24 7.24
C VAL A 156 -19.49 13.19 6.86
N GLY A 157 -20.13 14.36 6.89
CA GLY A 157 -21.52 14.52 6.53
C GLY A 157 -21.75 14.67 5.02
N ASP A 158 -23.00 14.45 4.59
CA ASP A 158 -23.38 14.62 3.18
C ASP A 158 -23.17 16.04 2.64
N PRO A 159 -23.33 17.12 3.41
CA PRO A 159 -23.01 18.48 2.94
C PRO A 159 -21.54 18.63 2.55
N GLU A 160 -20.60 18.03 3.28
CA GLU A 160 -19.17 18.10 3.00
C GLU A 160 -18.82 17.33 1.73
N VAL A 161 -19.43 16.14 1.56
CA VAL A 161 -19.28 15.33 0.33
C VAL A 161 -19.78 16.11 -0.89
N LYS A 162 -20.95 16.76 -0.79
CA LYS A 162 -21.50 17.57 -1.87
C LYS A 162 -20.62 18.78 -2.17
N ALA A 163 -20.12 19.47 -1.14
CA ALA A 163 -19.24 20.63 -1.31
C ALA A 163 -17.92 20.23 -1.99
N TYR A 164 -17.30 19.10 -1.55
CA TYR A 164 -16.10 18.57 -2.17
C TYR A 164 -16.33 18.23 -3.65
N TYR A 165 -17.38 17.47 -3.96
CA TYR A 165 -17.71 17.09 -5.33
C TYR A 165 -17.96 18.31 -6.21
N GLY A 166 -18.67 19.33 -5.70
CA GLY A 166 -18.95 20.57 -6.43
C GLY A 166 -17.69 21.36 -6.76
N GLY A 167 -16.76 21.46 -5.81
CA GLY A 167 -15.49 22.19 -5.96
C GLY A 167 -14.41 21.46 -6.76
N HIS A 168 -14.55 20.13 -6.93
CA HIS A 168 -13.52 19.29 -7.53
C HIS A 168 -14.04 18.43 -8.69
N LYS A 169 -14.98 18.94 -9.48
CA LYS A 169 -15.63 18.18 -10.56
C LYS A 169 -14.63 17.59 -11.56
N SER A 170 -13.52 18.27 -11.80
CA SER A 170 -12.46 17.77 -12.69
C SER A 170 -11.81 16.47 -12.22
N GLU A 171 -11.77 16.20 -10.89
CA GLU A 171 -11.25 14.93 -10.34
C GLU A 171 -12.17 13.74 -10.68
N PHE A 172 -13.42 14.02 -11.03
CA PHE A 172 -14.44 13.02 -11.34
C PHE A 172 -14.72 12.90 -12.84
N LEU A 173 -13.97 13.64 -13.66
CA LEU A 173 -14.04 13.47 -15.11
C LEU A 173 -13.32 12.18 -15.50
N GLN A 174 -14.08 11.22 -15.99
CA GLN A 174 -13.53 10.08 -16.70
C GLN A 174 -13.27 10.50 -18.14
N PRO A 175 -12.02 10.36 -18.63
CA PRO A 175 -11.74 10.66 -20.04
C PRO A 175 -12.46 9.68 -20.97
N GLU A 176 -12.41 9.94 -22.25
CA GLU A 176 -12.80 8.99 -23.27
C GLU A 176 -12.11 7.65 -23.06
N ARG A 177 -12.84 6.54 -23.25
CA ARG A 177 -12.33 5.18 -23.05
C ARG A 177 -12.78 4.29 -24.21
N PHE A 178 -11.98 3.27 -24.49
CA PHE A 178 -12.14 2.38 -25.62
C PHE A 178 -12.16 0.94 -25.15
N GLU A 179 -13.22 0.19 -25.46
CA GLU A 179 -13.23 -1.25 -25.24
C GLU A 179 -12.69 -1.95 -26.48
N VAL A 180 -11.57 -2.62 -26.30
CA VAL A 180 -10.79 -3.20 -27.39
C VAL A 180 -10.74 -4.71 -27.25
N TYR A 181 -10.92 -5.38 -28.37
CA TYR A 181 -10.68 -6.80 -28.54
C TYR A 181 -9.55 -7.01 -29.56
N GLN A 182 -8.86 -8.14 -29.47
CA GLN A 182 -7.88 -8.55 -30.47
C GLN A 182 -7.94 -10.03 -30.80
N ILE A 183 -7.48 -10.36 -32.00
CA ILE A 183 -7.03 -11.68 -32.38
C ILE A 183 -5.56 -11.55 -32.78
N LEU A 184 -4.69 -12.33 -32.16
CA LEU A 184 -3.26 -12.40 -32.45
C LEU A 184 -2.95 -13.75 -33.07
N VAL A 185 -2.28 -13.73 -34.19
CA VAL A 185 -1.83 -14.97 -34.91
C VAL A 185 -0.36 -14.86 -35.28
N ASP A 186 0.24 -15.99 -35.66
CA ASP A 186 1.68 -16.14 -35.90
C ASP A 186 2.11 -15.80 -37.32
N SER A 187 1.17 -15.68 -38.30
CA SER A 187 1.51 -15.32 -39.68
C SER A 187 0.52 -14.38 -40.32
N GLU A 188 0.98 -13.61 -41.30
CA GLU A 188 0.17 -12.67 -42.06
C GLU A 188 -0.97 -13.36 -42.82
N GLU A 189 -0.67 -14.53 -43.43
CA GLU A 189 -1.65 -15.31 -44.19
C GLU A 189 -2.82 -15.72 -43.30
N LYS A 190 -2.56 -16.22 -42.08
CA LYS A 190 -3.59 -16.53 -41.09
C LYS A 190 -4.37 -15.28 -40.67
N ALA A 191 -3.68 -14.16 -40.47
CA ALA A 191 -4.34 -12.91 -40.08
C ALA A 191 -5.30 -12.45 -41.17
N VAL A 192 -4.94 -12.52 -42.45
CA VAL A 192 -5.79 -12.19 -43.58
C VAL A 192 -7.01 -13.13 -43.65
N GLU A 193 -6.78 -14.45 -43.48
CA GLU A 193 -7.85 -15.46 -43.48
C GLU A 193 -8.84 -15.17 -42.33
N VAL A 194 -8.35 -14.98 -41.11
CA VAL A 194 -9.17 -14.65 -39.93
C VAL A 194 -9.91 -13.32 -40.13
N LEU A 195 -9.25 -12.27 -40.61
CA LEU A 195 -9.86 -10.98 -40.88
C LEU A 195 -11.04 -11.12 -41.87
N ASN A 196 -10.86 -11.87 -42.93
CA ASN A 196 -11.93 -12.10 -43.91
C ASN A 196 -13.08 -12.91 -43.33
N SER A 197 -12.81 -13.85 -42.43
CA SER A 197 -13.84 -14.67 -41.80
C SER A 197 -14.70 -13.88 -40.77
N VAL A 198 -14.12 -12.85 -40.11
CA VAL A 198 -14.83 -12.04 -39.08
C VAL A 198 -15.38 -10.73 -39.62
N ARG A 199 -15.04 -10.36 -40.86
CA ARG A 199 -15.51 -9.11 -41.45
C ARG A 199 -17.04 -9.10 -41.62
N GLY A 200 -17.69 -8.06 -41.06
CA GLY A 200 -19.13 -7.95 -41.07
C GLY A 200 -19.88 -8.89 -40.13
N ARG A 201 -19.16 -9.56 -39.25
CA ARG A 201 -19.72 -10.42 -38.22
C ARG A 201 -20.02 -9.68 -36.93
N THR A 202 -20.78 -10.33 -36.06
CA THR A 202 -21.08 -9.80 -34.72
C THR A 202 -19.87 -9.88 -33.80
N VAL A 203 -19.93 -9.16 -32.66
CA VAL A 203 -18.89 -9.21 -31.61
C VAL A 203 -18.74 -10.63 -31.04
N GLU A 204 -19.87 -11.34 -30.90
CA GLU A 204 -19.91 -12.72 -30.39
C GLU A 204 -19.18 -13.68 -31.35
N GLU A 205 -19.37 -13.50 -32.66
CA GLU A 205 -18.65 -14.29 -33.68
C GLU A 205 -17.15 -13.97 -33.68
N PHE A 206 -16.76 -12.70 -33.52
CA PHE A 206 -15.37 -12.29 -33.33
C PHE A 206 -14.78 -12.95 -32.08
N GLN A 207 -15.49 -12.94 -30.95
CA GLN A 207 -15.05 -13.57 -29.71
C GLN A 207 -14.91 -15.09 -29.86
N ALA A 208 -15.80 -15.74 -30.59
CA ALA A 208 -15.70 -17.17 -30.89
C ALA A 208 -14.44 -17.47 -31.72
N MET A 209 -14.17 -16.67 -32.76
CA MET A 209 -12.96 -16.78 -33.56
C MET A 209 -11.70 -16.50 -32.73
N ALA A 210 -11.72 -15.51 -31.84
CA ALA A 210 -10.60 -15.23 -30.95
C ALA A 210 -10.26 -16.41 -30.05
N ARG A 211 -11.27 -17.12 -29.49
CA ARG A 211 -11.05 -18.34 -28.71
C ARG A 211 -10.45 -19.48 -29.53
N GLN A 212 -10.75 -19.54 -30.83
CA GLN A 212 -10.32 -20.60 -31.70
C GLN A 212 -8.92 -20.36 -32.32
N ALA A 213 -8.66 -19.14 -32.74
CA ALA A 213 -7.51 -18.82 -33.60
C ALA A 213 -6.45 -17.96 -32.88
N SER A 214 -6.80 -17.20 -31.86
CA SER A 214 -5.83 -16.30 -31.21
C SER A 214 -4.83 -17.09 -30.36
N ILE A 215 -3.55 -16.75 -30.50
CA ILE A 215 -2.46 -17.24 -29.66
C ILE A 215 -2.18 -16.34 -28.45
N GLY A 216 -2.88 -15.21 -28.34
CA GLY A 216 -2.73 -14.27 -27.22
C GLY A 216 -3.39 -14.78 -25.93
N PRO A 217 -2.92 -14.32 -24.75
CA PRO A 217 -3.47 -14.73 -23.45
C PRO A 217 -4.94 -14.35 -23.25
N GLU A 218 -5.44 -13.35 -23.99
CA GLU A 218 -6.83 -12.93 -23.98
C GLU A 218 -7.76 -13.83 -24.80
N ALA A 219 -7.24 -14.78 -25.58
CA ALA A 219 -8.03 -15.72 -26.38
C ALA A 219 -9.12 -16.41 -25.55
N ALA A 220 -8.80 -16.91 -24.34
CA ALA A 220 -9.75 -17.56 -23.45
C ALA A 220 -10.92 -16.65 -23.06
N ARG A 221 -10.74 -15.31 -23.06
CA ARG A 221 -11.76 -14.29 -22.81
C ARG A 221 -12.41 -13.75 -24.09
N GLY A 222 -12.28 -14.49 -25.21
CA GLY A 222 -12.81 -14.07 -26.51
C GLY A 222 -12.06 -12.87 -27.10
N GLY A 223 -10.77 -12.77 -26.84
CA GLY A 223 -9.93 -11.69 -27.35
C GLY A 223 -10.09 -10.35 -26.65
N ARG A 224 -10.83 -10.26 -25.53
CA ARG A 224 -11.05 -9.00 -24.82
C ARG A 224 -9.77 -8.52 -24.16
N LEU A 225 -9.14 -7.47 -24.71
CA LEU A 225 -7.99 -6.80 -24.09
C LEU A 225 -8.38 -6.01 -22.83
N GLY A 226 -9.46 -5.24 -22.94
CA GLY A 226 -9.93 -4.41 -21.84
C GLY A 226 -10.56 -3.11 -22.30
N VAL A 227 -10.71 -2.19 -21.32
CA VAL A 227 -11.14 -0.80 -21.56
C VAL A 227 -9.95 0.10 -21.24
N PHE A 228 -9.56 0.94 -22.18
CA PHE A 228 -8.37 1.78 -22.12
C PHE A 228 -8.73 3.25 -22.30
N SER A 229 -7.99 4.12 -21.63
CA SER A 229 -7.96 5.57 -21.93
C SER A 229 -6.80 5.87 -22.88
N PRO A 230 -6.81 7.01 -23.58
CA PRO A 230 -5.68 7.46 -24.38
C PRO A 230 -4.38 7.47 -23.55
N GLY A 231 -3.29 6.99 -24.13
CA GLY A 231 -1.97 6.86 -23.49
C GLY A 231 -1.76 5.55 -22.71
N GLN A 232 -2.72 4.62 -22.70
CA GLN A 232 -2.60 3.34 -21.99
C GLN A 232 -2.19 2.16 -22.86
N LEU A 233 -2.27 2.30 -24.19
CA LEU A 233 -1.81 1.30 -25.15
C LEU A 233 -0.45 1.70 -25.75
N PRO A 234 0.37 0.75 -26.22
CA PRO A 234 1.53 1.07 -27.06
C PRO A 234 1.13 1.96 -28.23
N PHE A 235 1.96 2.96 -28.53
CA PHE A 235 1.63 4.01 -29.50
C PHE A 235 1.16 3.49 -30.86
N GLU A 236 1.81 2.44 -31.38
CA GLU A 236 1.50 1.84 -32.69
C GLU A 236 0.09 1.23 -32.68
N ILE A 237 -0.28 0.55 -31.60
CA ILE A 237 -1.60 -0.07 -31.41
C ILE A 237 -2.65 1.02 -31.18
N GLU A 238 -2.34 1.96 -30.29
CA GLU A 238 -3.25 3.04 -29.92
C GLU A 238 -3.68 3.86 -31.15
N ARG A 239 -2.74 4.24 -31.98
CA ARG A 239 -3.02 4.98 -33.22
C ARG A 239 -4.00 4.24 -34.13
N VAL A 240 -3.87 2.92 -34.24
CA VAL A 240 -4.78 2.10 -35.05
C VAL A 240 -6.15 2.04 -34.40
N VAL A 241 -6.22 1.71 -33.12
CA VAL A 241 -7.48 1.55 -32.37
C VAL A 241 -8.28 2.85 -32.32
N LEU A 242 -7.63 3.99 -32.03
CA LEU A 242 -8.29 5.28 -31.93
C LEU A 242 -8.84 5.77 -33.29
N ALA A 243 -8.25 5.33 -34.41
CA ALA A 243 -8.72 5.67 -35.74
C ALA A 243 -9.96 4.85 -36.18
N LEU A 244 -10.29 3.76 -35.46
CA LEU A 244 -11.45 2.93 -35.80
C LEU A 244 -12.77 3.57 -35.39
N PRO A 245 -13.79 3.51 -36.22
CA PRO A 245 -15.17 3.69 -35.75
C PRO A 245 -15.58 2.57 -34.80
N GLU A 246 -16.54 2.85 -33.91
CA GLU A 246 -17.14 1.83 -33.04
C GLU A 246 -17.72 0.67 -33.87
N GLY A 247 -17.47 -0.54 -33.43
CA GLY A 247 -17.89 -1.78 -34.11
C GLY A 247 -17.03 -2.17 -35.32
N GLN A 248 -15.93 -1.46 -35.61
CA GLN A 248 -15.10 -1.74 -36.79
C GLN A 248 -13.81 -2.49 -36.45
N LEU A 249 -13.37 -3.28 -37.43
CA LEU A 249 -12.12 -4.03 -37.39
C LEU A 249 -10.97 -3.18 -37.97
N SER A 250 -9.78 -3.37 -37.42
CA SER A 250 -8.55 -2.87 -38.06
C SER A 250 -8.20 -3.67 -39.32
N GLN A 251 -7.26 -3.15 -40.10
CA GLN A 251 -6.47 -3.99 -40.98
C GLN A 251 -5.54 -4.87 -40.12
N VAL A 252 -4.85 -5.82 -40.74
CA VAL A 252 -3.79 -6.58 -40.10
C VAL A 252 -2.69 -5.62 -39.65
N VAL A 253 -2.29 -5.74 -38.38
CA VAL A 253 -1.23 -4.93 -37.74
C VAL A 253 -0.12 -5.85 -37.31
N GLU A 254 1.07 -5.65 -37.87
CA GLU A 254 2.27 -6.40 -37.49
C GLU A 254 2.89 -5.85 -36.21
N SER A 255 3.42 -6.72 -35.37
CA SER A 255 4.21 -6.39 -34.19
C SER A 255 5.27 -7.44 -33.92
N SER A 256 6.12 -7.23 -32.90
CA SER A 256 7.08 -8.23 -32.44
C SER A 256 6.45 -9.51 -31.88
N TYR A 257 5.15 -9.51 -31.60
CA TYR A 257 4.40 -10.65 -31.07
C TYR A 257 3.67 -11.45 -32.16
N GLY A 258 3.59 -10.92 -33.39
CA GLY A 258 2.87 -11.50 -34.53
C GLY A 258 1.93 -10.49 -35.19
N TYR A 259 0.84 -11.00 -35.73
CA TYR A 259 -0.13 -10.22 -36.53
C TYR A 259 -1.44 -10.09 -35.79
N HIS A 260 -1.87 -8.86 -35.59
CA HIS A 260 -3.04 -8.50 -34.81
C HIS A 260 -4.22 -8.04 -35.71
N ILE A 261 -5.40 -8.38 -35.27
CA ILE A 261 -6.66 -7.81 -35.78
C ILE A 261 -7.37 -7.23 -34.56
N PHE A 262 -7.55 -5.91 -34.54
CA PHE A 262 -8.26 -5.21 -33.46
C PHE A 262 -9.71 -4.97 -33.84
N LEU A 263 -10.59 -5.07 -32.84
CA LEU A 263 -11.97 -4.62 -32.90
C LEU A 263 -12.17 -3.53 -31.83
N LEU A 264 -12.55 -2.34 -32.26
CA LEU A 264 -13.08 -1.33 -31.35
C LEU A 264 -14.55 -1.65 -31.09
N ASN A 265 -14.81 -2.33 -29.95
CA ASN A 265 -16.16 -2.74 -29.62
C ASN A 265 -17.05 -1.57 -29.21
N LYS A 266 -16.51 -0.71 -28.33
CA LYS A 266 -17.26 0.42 -27.79
C LYS A 266 -16.35 1.61 -27.48
N ARG A 267 -16.85 2.80 -27.76
CA ARG A 267 -16.29 4.08 -27.35
C ARG A 267 -17.15 4.66 -26.24
N PHE A 268 -16.54 5.01 -25.13
CA PHE A 268 -17.23 5.65 -24.01
C PHE A 268 -16.84 7.13 -24.02
N GLU A 269 -17.79 7.97 -24.23
CA GLU A 269 -17.59 9.42 -24.19
C GLU A 269 -17.10 9.87 -22.79
N PRO A 270 -16.37 10.99 -22.73
CA PRO A 270 -15.99 11.56 -21.44
C PRO A 270 -17.24 11.85 -20.60
N GLU A 271 -17.23 11.37 -19.37
CA GLU A 271 -18.35 11.58 -18.45
C GLU A 271 -17.87 11.99 -17.06
N ILE A 272 -18.66 12.81 -16.37
CA ILE A 272 -18.43 13.10 -14.97
C ILE A 272 -19.11 11.99 -14.15
N VAL A 273 -18.30 11.27 -13.34
CA VAL A 273 -18.84 10.27 -12.41
C VAL A 273 -19.90 10.91 -11.53
N PRO A 274 -21.15 10.42 -11.51
CA PRO A 274 -22.22 10.99 -10.70
C PRO A 274 -21.90 10.98 -9.20
N LEU A 275 -22.46 11.95 -8.46
CA LEU A 275 -22.20 12.12 -7.04
C LEU A 275 -22.48 10.86 -6.21
N ASP A 276 -23.54 10.13 -6.49
CA ASP A 276 -23.92 8.89 -5.80
C ASP A 276 -22.83 7.81 -5.90
N LYS A 277 -22.19 7.71 -7.06
CA LYS A 277 -21.06 6.81 -7.30
C LYS A 277 -19.74 7.32 -6.71
N ALA A 278 -19.51 8.63 -6.73
CA ALA A 278 -18.30 9.26 -6.20
C ALA A 278 -18.33 9.39 -4.66
N ALA A 279 -19.50 9.55 -4.07
CA ALA A 279 -19.68 9.87 -2.64
C ALA A 279 -18.96 8.91 -1.67
N PRO A 280 -18.93 7.58 -1.84
CA PRO A 280 -18.20 6.69 -0.95
C PRO A 280 -16.69 7.00 -0.92
N GLY A 281 -16.09 7.21 -2.11
CA GLY A 281 -14.67 7.54 -2.23
C GLY A 281 -14.34 8.92 -1.64
N ILE A 282 -15.18 9.91 -1.91
CA ILE A 282 -15.04 11.25 -1.32
C ILE A 282 -15.11 11.19 0.20
N ARG A 283 -16.07 10.44 0.75
CA ARG A 283 -16.23 10.30 2.19
C ARG A 283 -15.00 9.70 2.85
N LEU A 284 -14.42 8.66 2.26
CA LEU A 284 -13.16 8.07 2.76
C LEU A 284 -12.01 9.07 2.69
N LYS A 285 -11.84 9.78 1.58
CA LYS A 285 -10.79 10.79 1.40
C LYS A 285 -10.91 11.91 2.44
N LEU A 286 -12.11 12.46 2.62
CA LEU A 286 -12.33 13.53 3.59
C LEU A 286 -12.18 13.05 5.03
N LEU A 287 -12.60 11.82 5.34
CA LEU A 287 -12.44 11.23 6.66
C LEU A 287 -10.96 11.04 6.98
N ASP A 288 -10.17 10.50 6.06
CA ASP A 288 -8.73 10.33 6.21
C ASP A 288 -8.02 11.68 6.43
N GLN A 289 -8.38 12.71 5.65
CA GLN A 289 -7.86 14.06 5.83
C GLN A 289 -8.18 14.65 7.20
N LYS A 290 -9.44 14.52 7.66
CA LYS A 290 -9.85 15.01 8.98
C LYS A 290 -9.13 14.29 10.10
N ILE A 291 -9.00 12.97 10.02
CA ILE A 291 -8.27 12.16 10.99
C ILE A 291 -6.80 12.58 11.01
N SER A 292 -6.15 12.69 9.86
CA SER A 292 -4.75 13.07 9.76
C SER A 292 -4.47 14.45 10.35
N LEU A 293 -5.31 15.44 10.03
CA LEU A 293 -5.20 16.79 10.61
C LEU A 293 -5.42 16.78 12.12
N SER A 294 -6.47 16.11 12.59
CA SER A 294 -6.78 16.04 14.03
C SER A 294 -5.65 15.38 14.83
N VAL A 295 -5.06 14.31 14.30
CA VAL A 295 -3.93 13.64 14.95
C VAL A 295 -2.68 14.52 14.94
N ALA A 296 -2.38 15.18 13.81
CA ALA A 296 -1.21 16.07 13.70
C ALA A 296 -1.30 17.28 14.65
N ASP A 297 -2.47 17.94 14.68
CA ASP A 297 -2.71 19.07 15.58
C ASP A 297 -2.59 18.64 17.04
N HIS A 298 -3.24 17.53 17.39
CA HIS A 298 -3.19 17.00 18.74
C HIS A 298 -1.76 16.60 19.15
N LEU A 299 -1.01 15.94 18.28
CA LEU A 299 0.38 15.57 18.52
C LEU A 299 1.26 16.81 18.72
N SER A 300 1.03 17.87 17.93
CA SER A 300 1.74 19.15 18.09
C SER A 300 1.48 19.77 19.48
N GLU A 301 0.25 19.76 19.96
CA GLU A 301 -0.09 20.25 21.30
C GLU A 301 0.51 19.38 22.41
N VAL A 302 0.46 18.06 22.24
CA VAL A 302 1.06 17.11 23.19
C VAL A 302 2.57 17.31 23.28
N LYS A 303 3.26 17.47 22.15
CA LYS A 303 4.70 17.75 22.07
C LYS A 303 5.08 19.00 22.88
N LYS A 304 4.28 20.08 22.78
CA LYS A 304 4.53 21.33 23.54
C LYS A 304 4.37 21.16 25.04
N ARG A 305 3.42 20.33 25.45
CA ARG A 305 3.04 20.17 26.88
C ARG A 305 3.86 19.12 27.61
N LEU A 306 4.19 18.03 26.97
CA LEU A 306 4.75 16.84 27.63
C LEU A 306 6.23 16.99 28.00
N GLY A 307 6.93 17.96 27.45
CA GLY A 307 8.38 18.09 27.64
C GLY A 307 9.10 16.83 27.10
N TRP A 308 9.63 16.91 25.91
CA TRP A 308 10.39 15.82 25.32
C TRP A 308 11.71 16.32 24.74
N GLN A 309 12.68 15.43 24.69
CA GLN A 309 14.01 15.73 24.14
C GLN A 309 14.56 14.51 23.40
N ALA A 310 14.89 14.70 22.11
CA ALA A 310 15.67 13.74 21.35
C ALA A 310 17.16 14.03 21.51
N LEU A 311 17.92 13.01 21.93
CA LEU A 311 19.37 13.06 22.13
C LEU A 311 20.06 12.45 20.92
N THR A 312 19.96 13.14 19.76
CA THR A 312 20.40 12.64 18.46
C THR A 312 21.89 12.35 18.38
N GLN A 313 22.71 12.99 19.23
CA GLN A 313 24.13 12.68 19.38
C GLN A 313 24.42 11.28 19.90
N ASN A 314 23.44 10.63 20.50
CA ASN A 314 23.54 9.29 21.06
C ASN A 314 23.10 8.17 20.08
N LEU A 315 22.65 8.54 18.86
CA LEU A 315 22.25 7.58 17.83
C LEU A 315 23.50 6.88 17.24
N SER A 316 23.29 5.68 16.68
CA SER A 316 24.33 4.92 15.98
C SER A 316 24.50 5.34 14.51
N PHE A 317 23.77 6.35 14.06
CA PHE A 317 23.80 6.87 12.69
C PHE A 317 23.71 8.39 12.69
N LEU A 318 24.10 9.04 11.57
CA LEU A 318 23.98 10.48 11.41
C LEU A 318 22.52 10.84 11.18
N TYR A 319 21.93 11.59 12.13
CA TYR A 319 20.57 12.10 11.99
C TYR A 319 20.52 13.23 10.94
N GLN A 320 19.63 13.08 9.95
CA GLN A 320 19.57 13.93 8.75
C GLN A 320 18.30 14.78 8.65
N ARG A 321 17.49 14.87 9.73
CA ARG A 321 16.25 15.65 9.75
C ARG A 321 16.26 16.58 10.93
N ASN A 322 15.52 17.68 10.80
CA ASN A 322 15.27 18.57 11.93
C ASN A 322 13.98 18.11 12.62
N LEU A 323 14.11 17.58 13.83
CA LEU A 323 12.94 17.42 14.71
C LEU A 323 12.44 18.79 15.10
N PRO A 324 11.11 19.02 15.07
CA PRO A 324 10.51 20.30 15.46
C PRO A 324 10.71 20.60 16.94
#